data_8e010e4e34484cd2950f707a074f695d
#
_entry.id   8e010e4e34484cd2950f707a074f695d
#
_cell.length_a   1.000
_cell.length_b   1.000
_cell.length_c   1.000
_cell.angle_alpha   90.00
_cell.angle_beta   90.00
_cell.angle_gamma   90.00
#
_symmetry.space_group_name_H-M   'P 1'
#
loop_
_entity.id
_entity.type
_entity.pdbx_description
1 polymer ?
#
loop_
_entity_poly.entity_id
_entity_poly.type
_entity_poly.pdbx_seq_one_letter_code
_entity_poly.pdbx_strand_id
1 'polypeptide(L)'
;MKTYLKRLLIPILSGLIVCSFYSCNSDDEHTATPIAPILKEIKFPSENDIIPGQVAQINGLGFAKEDIVYLSNADNQKEKVEVAEITDSYLKFIVPVEAGGEYTVTIERAGKQTVLNGTFKVPFVVPIIDIVLPSGNVQPKSKVEIQGKGFEAGDVAVLYASFYPTGVEYNLPLTLNEEGVEFTLPEGLY
;
A
#
# COMPACT_ATOMS: atom_id res chain seq x y z
N MET A 1 -71.74 3.05 12.56
CA MET A 1 -71.91 4.23 13.48
C MET A 1 -70.93 5.25 13.01
N LYS A 2 -71.36 6.24 12.28
CA LYS A 2 -71.68 7.64 12.69
C LYS A 2 -70.41 8.20 13.38
N THR A 3 -69.78 9.17 12.85
CA THR A 3 -70.02 10.61 12.49
C THR A 3 -68.87 11.38 13.15
N TYR A 4 -68.23 12.43 12.77
CA TYR A 4 -68.56 13.68 12.06
C TYR A 4 -67.23 14.39 11.65
N LEU A 5 -67.09 14.76 10.49
CA LEU A 5 -66.86 16.04 9.82
C LEU A 5 -66.87 17.27 10.75
N LYS A 6 -65.77 18.00 10.85
CA LYS A 6 -65.83 19.44 11.05
C LYS A 6 -64.77 20.17 10.23
N ARG A 7 -65.22 20.81 9.19
CA ARG A 7 -64.57 21.93 8.49
C ARG A 7 -64.41 23.09 9.48
N LEU A 8 -63.26 23.72 9.47
CA LEU A 8 -63.23 25.14 9.85
C LEU A 8 -62.40 25.90 8.82
N LEU A 9 -63.06 26.63 8.01
CA LEU A 9 -62.65 27.77 7.20
C LEU A 9 -62.34 28.92 8.14
N ILE A 10 -61.36 29.82 7.78
CA ILE A 10 -61.36 31.26 8.01
C ILE A 10 -59.93 31.79 8.05
N PRO A 11 -59.70 33.04 7.69
CA PRO A 11 -59.69 33.70 6.42
C PRO A 11 -58.33 34.35 6.06
N ILE A 12 -58.28 34.81 4.87
CA ILE A 12 -57.32 35.71 4.27
C ILE A 12 -57.16 36.98 5.11
N LEU A 13 -55.93 37.33 5.50
CA LEU A 13 -55.62 38.72 5.80
C LEU A 13 -54.31 39.09 5.08
N SER A 14 -54.55 39.95 4.12
CA SER A 14 -53.62 40.73 3.34
C SER A 14 -52.61 41.47 4.21
N GLY A 15 -51.32 41.31 3.90
CA GLY A 15 -50.25 42.08 4.47
C GLY A 15 -49.10 42.15 3.50
N LEU A 16 -49.18 43.10 2.60
CA LEU A 16 -48.14 43.47 1.64
C LEU A 16 -47.00 44.15 2.41
N ILE A 17 -45.89 43.45 2.64
CA ILE A 17 -44.64 44.08 3.04
C ILE A 17 -43.59 43.73 1.99
N VAL A 18 -43.42 44.64 1.05
CA VAL A 18 -42.32 44.70 0.14
C VAL A 18 -41.08 45.15 0.95
N CYS A 19 -40.28 44.21 1.42
CA CYS A 19 -38.91 44.48 1.85
C CYS A 19 -37.97 43.98 0.76
N SER A 20 -37.65 44.88 -0.14
CA SER A 20 -36.55 44.72 -1.11
C SER A 20 -35.24 44.76 -0.33
N PHE A 21 -34.83 43.65 0.18
CA PHE A 21 -33.42 43.46 0.53
C PHE A 21 -32.74 42.92 -0.72
N TYR A 22 -32.23 43.83 -1.54
CA TYR A 22 -31.14 43.54 -2.42
C TYR A 22 -29.91 43.23 -1.53
N SER A 23 -29.83 41.99 -1.03
CA SER A 23 -28.55 41.44 -0.63
C SER A 23 -27.93 40.92 -1.91
N CYS A 24 -27.11 41.73 -2.52
CA CYS A 24 -26.04 41.29 -3.40
C CYS A 24 -25.04 40.52 -2.51
N ASN A 25 -25.33 39.26 -2.21
CA ASN A 25 -24.32 38.30 -1.90
C ASN A 25 -23.87 37.72 -3.24
N SER A 26 -22.99 38.42 -3.92
CA SER A 26 -22.08 37.80 -4.88
C SER A 26 -21.03 37.04 -4.08
N ASP A 27 -21.47 36.01 -3.37
CA ASP A 27 -20.61 34.88 -3.10
C ASP A 27 -20.49 34.12 -4.43
N ASP A 28 -19.68 34.69 -5.32
CA ASP A 28 -19.01 33.91 -6.32
C ASP A 28 -18.14 32.90 -5.55
N GLU A 29 -18.76 31.80 -5.08
CA GLU A 29 -18.02 30.58 -4.94
C GLU A 29 -17.47 30.29 -6.34
N HIS A 30 -16.29 30.83 -6.60
CA HIS A 30 -15.38 30.29 -7.58
C HIS A 30 -15.09 28.88 -7.08
N THR A 31 -15.97 27.96 -7.43
CA THR A 31 -15.63 26.52 -7.41
C THR A 31 -14.48 26.39 -8.39
N ALA A 32 -13.28 26.58 -7.86
CA ALA A 32 -12.06 26.40 -8.64
C ALA A 32 -12.16 25.01 -9.25
N THR A 33 -12.23 24.95 -10.58
CA THR A 33 -12.29 23.68 -11.28
C THR A 33 -11.09 22.86 -10.83
N PRO A 34 -11.29 21.65 -10.26
CA PRO A 34 -10.19 20.85 -9.76
C PRO A 34 -9.16 20.67 -10.88
N ILE A 35 -7.92 21.07 -10.62
CA ILE A 35 -6.81 20.91 -11.54
C ILE A 35 -6.07 19.64 -11.17
N ALA A 36 -5.64 18.87 -12.19
CA ALA A 36 -4.82 17.68 -11.96
C ALA A 36 -3.52 18.06 -11.21
N PRO A 37 -2.99 17.19 -10.34
CA PRO A 37 -1.75 17.46 -9.64
C PRO A 37 -0.61 17.78 -10.60
N ILE A 38 0.10 18.88 -10.35
CA ILE A 38 1.29 19.26 -11.11
C ILE A 38 2.49 18.78 -10.33
N LEU A 39 3.09 17.69 -10.78
CA LEU A 39 4.21 17.03 -10.13
C LEU A 39 5.47 17.23 -10.95
N LYS A 40 6.60 17.48 -10.29
CA LYS A 40 7.89 17.79 -10.93
C LYS A 40 9.02 17.00 -10.29
N GLU A 41 10.12 16.87 -11.01
CA GLU A 41 11.38 16.28 -10.54
C GLU A 41 11.20 14.87 -9.94
N ILE A 42 10.31 14.07 -10.52
CA ILE A 42 9.98 12.74 -10.04
C ILE A 42 11.19 11.81 -10.17
N LYS A 43 11.53 11.16 -9.05
CA LYS A 43 12.58 10.15 -8.97
C LYS A 43 12.01 8.93 -8.25
N PHE A 44 11.95 7.83 -8.98
CA PHE A 44 11.57 6.53 -8.43
C PHE A 44 12.71 5.92 -7.61
N PRO A 45 12.39 5.05 -6.64
CA PRO A 45 13.38 4.25 -5.94
C PRO A 45 14.13 3.33 -6.92
N SER A 46 15.33 2.92 -6.55
CA SER A 46 16.06 1.88 -7.27
C SER A 46 15.32 0.54 -7.15
N GLU A 47 15.42 -0.33 -8.15
CA GLU A 47 14.82 -1.66 -8.14
C GLU A 47 15.24 -2.48 -6.90
N ASN A 48 16.51 -2.33 -6.46
CA ASN A 48 17.04 -3.01 -5.28
C ASN A 48 16.50 -2.47 -3.95
N ASP A 49 15.87 -1.28 -3.96
CA ASP A 49 15.31 -0.64 -2.77
C ASP A 49 13.81 -0.94 -2.61
N ILE A 50 13.23 -1.73 -3.53
CA ILE A 50 11.80 -2.04 -3.53
C ILE A 50 11.59 -3.45 -3.01
N ILE A 51 10.95 -3.55 -1.85
CA ILE A 51 10.63 -4.82 -1.21
C ILE A 51 9.11 -4.91 -1.07
N PRO A 52 8.45 -5.94 -1.62
CA PRO A 52 7.03 -6.18 -1.42
C PRO A 52 6.66 -6.22 0.06
N GLY A 53 5.55 -5.57 0.43
CA GLY A 53 5.10 -5.42 1.81
C GLY A 53 5.84 -4.34 2.62
N GLN A 54 6.87 -3.71 2.09
CA GLN A 54 7.60 -2.63 2.75
C GLN A 54 7.30 -1.26 2.13
N VAL A 55 7.82 -0.22 2.79
CA VAL A 55 7.64 1.16 2.34
C VAL A 55 8.61 1.50 1.22
N ALA A 56 8.08 1.94 0.08
CA ALA A 56 8.86 2.56 -0.99
C ALA A 56 8.69 4.08 -0.97
N GLN A 57 9.71 4.82 -1.42
CA GLN A 57 9.69 6.28 -1.47
C GLN A 57 9.89 6.79 -2.89
N ILE A 58 8.98 7.66 -3.33
CA ILE A 58 9.13 8.45 -4.56
C ILE A 58 9.45 9.88 -4.15
N ASN A 59 10.55 10.42 -4.65
CA ASN A 59 10.91 11.82 -4.47
C ASN A 59 10.36 12.67 -5.61
N GLY A 60 10.03 13.93 -5.33
CA GLY A 60 9.49 14.87 -6.31
C GLY A 60 8.97 16.12 -5.63
N LEU A 61 8.32 16.99 -6.37
CA LEU A 61 7.73 18.23 -5.86
C LEU A 61 6.24 18.29 -6.21
N GLY A 62 5.44 18.85 -5.31
CA GLY A 62 4.03 19.12 -5.54
C GLY A 62 3.09 18.04 -5.07
N PHE A 63 3.55 17.08 -4.28
CA PHE A 63 2.67 16.14 -3.56
C PHE A 63 1.88 16.86 -2.46
N ALA A 64 0.70 16.33 -2.12
CA ALA A 64 -0.14 16.89 -1.07
C ALA A 64 -0.81 15.78 -0.26
N LYS A 65 -1.22 16.09 0.97
CA LYS A 65 -1.78 15.11 1.92
C LYS A 65 -3.06 14.44 1.44
N GLU A 66 -3.83 15.11 0.61
CA GLU A 66 -5.07 14.63 0.01
C GLU A 66 -4.87 13.76 -1.24
N ASP A 67 -3.62 13.55 -1.66
CA ASP A 67 -3.31 12.71 -2.81
C ASP A 67 -3.64 11.24 -2.54
N ILE A 68 -4.29 10.63 -3.50
CA ILE A 68 -4.54 9.19 -3.54
C ILE A 68 -3.58 8.59 -4.57
N VAL A 69 -2.93 7.50 -4.18
CA VAL A 69 -1.90 6.85 -4.99
C VAL A 69 -2.42 5.54 -5.54
N TYR A 70 -2.19 5.34 -6.82
CA TYR A 70 -2.51 4.08 -7.49
C TYR A 70 -1.28 3.53 -8.21
N LEU A 71 -1.13 2.22 -8.18
CA LEU A 71 -0.22 1.47 -9.02
C LEU A 71 -1.00 0.84 -10.17
N SER A 72 -0.42 0.86 -11.36
CA SER A 72 -0.99 0.18 -12.53
C SER A 72 0.07 -0.71 -13.15
N ASN A 73 -0.24 -2.00 -13.33
CA ASN A 73 0.62 -2.96 -14.00
C ASN A 73 0.50 -2.87 -15.53
N ALA A 74 1.23 -3.73 -16.24
CA ALA A 74 1.22 -3.79 -17.72
C ALA A 74 -0.17 -4.13 -18.30
N ASP A 75 -1.03 -4.80 -17.55
CA ASP A 75 -2.41 -5.14 -17.96
C ASP A 75 -3.40 -4.00 -17.65
N ASN A 76 -2.91 -2.84 -17.23
CA ASN A 76 -3.70 -1.69 -16.78
C ASN A 76 -4.63 -1.98 -15.58
N GLN A 77 -4.32 -3.02 -14.84
CA GLN A 77 -4.98 -3.22 -13.55
C GLN A 77 -4.48 -2.17 -12.57
N LYS A 78 -5.42 -1.39 -12.06
CA LYS A 78 -5.14 -0.25 -11.21
C LYS A 78 -5.53 -0.56 -9.79
N GLU A 79 -4.58 -0.50 -8.88
CA GLU A 79 -4.74 -0.74 -7.46
C GLU A 79 -4.42 0.50 -6.64
N LYS A 80 -5.29 0.83 -5.68
CA LYS A 80 -5.02 1.88 -4.70
C LYS A 80 -4.07 1.35 -3.64
N VAL A 81 -2.98 2.07 -3.39
CA VAL A 81 -2.01 1.69 -2.36
C VAL A 81 -2.17 2.51 -1.09
N GLU A 82 -1.73 1.93 0.01
CA GLU A 82 -1.69 2.61 1.29
C GLU A 82 -0.53 3.61 1.33
N VAL A 83 -0.85 4.86 1.63
CA VAL A 83 0.14 5.92 1.79
C VAL A 83 0.61 5.96 3.23
N ALA A 84 1.90 5.71 3.46
CA ALA A 84 2.52 5.74 4.77
C ALA A 84 2.89 7.17 5.21
N GLU A 85 3.36 7.99 4.27
CA GLU A 85 3.75 9.38 4.53
C GLU A 85 3.73 10.19 3.24
N ILE A 86 3.32 11.44 3.32
CA ILE A 86 3.36 12.36 2.18
C ILE A 86 3.75 13.77 2.64
N THR A 87 4.66 14.37 1.90
CA THR A 87 5.10 15.75 2.04
C THR A 87 5.10 16.42 0.67
N ASP A 88 5.42 17.69 0.59
CA ASP A 88 5.58 18.40 -0.69
C ASP A 88 6.72 17.83 -1.57
N SER A 89 7.71 17.18 -0.96
CA SER A 89 8.95 16.74 -1.63
C SER A 89 9.11 15.22 -1.77
N TYR A 90 8.28 14.43 -1.15
CA TYR A 90 8.26 12.97 -1.30
C TYR A 90 6.93 12.36 -0.92
N LEU A 91 6.74 11.17 -1.42
CA LEU A 91 5.62 10.27 -1.14
C LEU A 91 6.17 8.91 -0.73
N LYS A 92 5.72 8.38 0.42
CA LYS A 92 5.97 7.00 0.83
C LYS A 92 4.68 6.20 0.81
N PHE A 93 4.74 5.01 0.28
CA PHE A 93 3.61 4.09 0.21
C PHE A 93 4.07 2.65 0.46
N ILE A 94 3.13 1.81 0.87
CA ILE A 94 3.38 0.38 1.07
C ILE A 94 3.27 -0.31 -0.29
N VAL A 95 4.33 -1.02 -0.69
CA VAL A 95 4.33 -1.85 -1.89
C VAL A 95 3.45 -3.07 -1.62
N PRO A 96 2.44 -3.38 -2.45
CA PRO A 96 1.61 -4.56 -2.24
C PRO A 96 2.45 -5.84 -2.19
N VAL A 97 2.10 -6.77 -1.29
CA VAL A 97 2.87 -8.01 -1.08
C VAL A 97 2.87 -8.90 -2.32
N GLU A 98 1.76 -8.91 -3.04
CA GLU A 98 1.59 -9.72 -4.25
C GLU A 98 2.04 -8.98 -5.53
N ALA A 99 2.56 -7.76 -5.37
CA ALA A 99 3.05 -6.98 -6.49
C ALA A 99 4.33 -7.61 -7.03
N GLY A 100 4.32 -7.98 -8.29
CA GLY A 100 5.51 -8.37 -9.04
C GLY A 100 5.40 -7.78 -10.44
N GLY A 101 6.51 -7.29 -11.02
CA GLY A 101 6.52 -6.72 -12.35
C GLY A 101 6.73 -5.22 -12.41
N GLU A 102 6.41 -4.64 -13.57
CA GLU A 102 6.60 -3.21 -13.83
C GLU A 102 5.32 -2.42 -13.60
N TYR A 103 5.43 -1.32 -12.89
CA TYR A 103 4.30 -0.48 -12.49
C TYR A 103 4.48 0.98 -12.89
N THR A 104 3.38 1.60 -13.29
CA THR A 104 3.24 3.05 -13.36
C THR A 104 2.51 3.57 -12.13
N VAL A 105 2.81 4.79 -11.71
CA VAL A 105 2.17 5.45 -10.56
C VAL A 105 1.24 6.54 -11.05
N THR A 106 0.02 6.53 -10.55
CA THR A 106 -0.96 7.59 -10.79
C THR A 106 -1.30 8.28 -9.48
N ILE A 107 -1.22 9.60 -9.46
CA ILE A 107 -1.66 10.43 -8.35
C ILE A 107 -3.00 11.05 -8.68
N GLU A 108 -3.95 10.93 -7.77
CA GLU A 108 -5.26 11.55 -7.90
C GLU A 108 -5.48 12.59 -6.79
N ARG A 109 -5.91 13.79 -7.16
CA ARG A 109 -6.31 14.87 -6.25
C ARG A 109 -7.62 15.47 -6.71
N ALA A 110 -8.60 15.55 -5.83
CA ALA A 110 -9.93 16.08 -6.14
C ALA A 110 -10.56 15.49 -7.42
N GLY A 111 -10.39 14.18 -7.64
CA GLY A 111 -10.91 13.46 -8.81
C GLY A 111 -10.16 13.71 -10.13
N LYS A 112 -9.04 14.44 -10.09
CA LYS A 112 -8.17 14.63 -11.25
C LYS A 112 -6.90 13.81 -11.09
N GLN A 113 -6.46 13.17 -12.17
CA GLN A 113 -5.37 12.23 -12.16
C GLN A 113 -4.16 12.72 -12.96
N THR A 114 -2.98 12.45 -12.44
CA THR A 114 -1.70 12.64 -13.14
C THR A 114 -0.93 11.32 -13.06
N VAL A 115 -0.56 10.79 -14.21
CA VAL A 115 0.35 9.64 -14.30
C VAL A 115 1.78 10.16 -14.20
N LEU A 116 2.58 9.61 -13.30
CA LEU A 116 3.99 9.98 -13.17
C LEU A 116 4.77 9.47 -14.38
N ASN A 117 5.70 10.30 -14.85
CA ASN A 117 6.56 9.92 -15.96
C ASN A 117 7.67 9.00 -15.47
N GLY A 118 7.60 7.74 -15.86
CA GLY A 118 8.49 6.67 -15.49
C GLY A 118 7.75 5.49 -14.85
N THR A 119 8.47 4.41 -14.70
CA THR A 119 7.99 3.17 -14.10
C THR A 119 8.99 2.69 -13.06
N PHE A 120 8.56 1.80 -12.18
CA PHE A 120 9.46 1.07 -11.31
C PHE A 120 9.12 -0.41 -11.33
N LYS A 121 10.12 -1.23 -11.09
CA LYS A 121 9.96 -2.67 -11.04
C LYS A 121 9.89 -3.13 -9.59
N VAL A 122 8.88 -3.91 -9.31
CA VAL A 122 8.74 -4.65 -8.05
C VAL A 122 9.22 -6.07 -8.30
N PRO A 123 10.19 -6.58 -7.55
CA PRO A 123 10.63 -7.95 -7.71
C PRO A 123 9.49 -8.92 -7.41
N PHE A 124 9.39 -10.01 -8.17
CA PHE A 124 8.47 -11.07 -7.84
C PHE A 124 8.96 -11.75 -6.55
N VAL A 125 8.10 -11.78 -5.55
CA VAL A 125 8.32 -12.62 -4.38
C VAL A 125 7.57 -13.92 -4.63
N VAL A 126 8.30 -15.01 -4.81
CA VAL A 126 7.71 -16.34 -4.82
C VAL A 126 7.46 -16.72 -3.36
N PRO A 127 6.21 -16.82 -2.90
CA PRO A 127 5.96 -17.16 -1.51
C PRO A 127 6.44 -18.59 -1.25
N ILE A 128 7.17 -18.79 -0.15
CA ILE A 128 7.50 -20.13 0.34
C ILE A 128 6.24 -20.70 0.98
N ILE A 129 5.74 -21.79 0.41
CA ILE A 129 4.48 -22.42 0.83
C ILE A 129 4.68 -23.92 1.10
N ASP A 130 3.70 -24.54 1.72
CA ASP A 130 3.70 -25.96 2.06
C ASP A 130 4.91 -26.39 2.89
N ILE A 131 5.36 -25.52 3.83
CA ILE A 131 6.56 -25.75 4.62
C ILE A 131 6.31 -26.88 5.61
N VAL A 132 7.18 -27.89 5.55
CA VAL A 132 7.23 -28.97 6.53
C VAL A 132 8.60 -28.92 7.23
N LEU A 133 8.58 -28.60 8.52
CA LEU A 133 9.78 -28.59 9.34
C LEU A 133 10.08 -30.01 9.87
N PRO A 134 11.37 -30.38 10.03
CA PRO A 134 11.73 -31.65 10.60
C PRO A 134 11.18 -31.78 12.03
N SER A 135 10.67 -32.96 12.36
CA SER A 135 10.24 -33.29 13.70
C SER A 135 11.37 -33.87 14.53
N GLY A 136 11.50 -33.45 15.78
CA GLY A 136 12.47 -33.99 16.74
C GLY A 136 13.65 -33.06 17.03
N ASN A 137 14.59 -33.56 17.81
CA ASN A 137 15.78 -32.81 18.19
C ASN A 137 16.83 -32.90 17.08
N VAL A 138 17.22 -31.75 16.55
CA VAL A 138 18.30 -31.65 15.59
C VAL A 138 19.62 -31.40 16.33
N GLN A 139 20.66 -32.09 15.91
CA GLN A 139 22.00 -31.98 16.52
C GLN A 139 22.86 -30.94 15.79
N PRO A 140 23.77 -30.25 16.48
CA PRO A 140 24.80 -29.44 15.81
C PRO A 140 25.53 -30.24 14.71
N LYS A 141 25.90 -29.58 13.62
CA LYS A 141 26.53 -30.15 12.42
C LYS A 141 25.66 -31.12 11.61
N SER A 142 24.43 -31.38 12.01
CA SER A 142 23.52 -32.19 11.20
C SER A 142 22.98 -31.41 10.01
N LYS A 143 22.66 -32.13 8.94
CA LYS A 143 21.84 -31.61 7.86
C LYS A 143 20.40 -31.51 8.31
N VAL A 144 19.76 -30.41 7.97
CA VAL A 144 18.34 -30.15 8.18
C VAL A 144 17.70 -30.00 6.81
N GLU A 145 16.65 -30.75 6.57
CA GLU A 145 15.84 -30.65 5.37
C GLU A 145 14.53 -29.95 5.71
N ILE A 146 14.16 -28.97 4.89
CA ILE A 146 12.88 -28.30 4.94
C ILE A 146 12.17 -28.59 3.62
N GLN A 147 11.05 -29.30 3.70
CA GLN A 147 10.20 -29.50 2.54
C GLN A 147 9.33 -28.26 2.31
N GLY A 148 9.09 -27.94 1.05
CA GLY A 148 8.28 -26.80 0.66
C GLY A 148 8.52 -26.40 -0.78
N LYS A 149 7.80 -25.38 -1.23
CA LYS A 149 7.88 -24.83 -2.58
C LYS A 149 8.18 -23.35 -2.53
N GLY A 150 8.75 -22.81 -3.60
CA GLY A 150 9.06 -21.40 -3.72
C GLY A 150 10.47 -21.02 -3.25
N PHE A 151 11.31 -22.00 -2.93
CA PHE A 151 12.73 -21.74 -2.64
C PHE A 151 13.50 -21.48 -3.95
N GLU A 152 14.41 -20.52 -3.89
CA GLU A 152 15.23 -20.12 -5.04
C GLU A 152 16.73 -20.21 -4.72
N ALA A 153 17.55 -20.28 -5.77
CA ALA A 153 18.99 -20.28 -5.61
C ALA A 153 19.47 -18.95 -5.02
N GLY A 154 20.19 -19.02 -3.90
CA GLY A 154 20.66 -17.83 -3.17
C GLY A 154 19.85 -17.50 -1.93
N ASP A 155 18.73 -18.19 -1.70
CA ASP A 155 18.01 -18.10 -0.44
C ASP A 155 18.89 -18.50 0.74
N VAL A 156 18.63 -17.90 1.89
CA VAL A 156 19.34 -18.20 3.15
C VAL A 156 18.31 -18.49 4.24
N ALA A 157 18.60 -19.49 5.07
CA ALA A 157 17.85 -19.66 6.30
C ALA A 157 18.47 -18.78 7.39
N VAL A 158 17.62 -17.99 8.04
CA VAL A 158 18.03 -17.24 9.22
C VAL A 158 17.61 -18.03 10.46
N LEU A 159 18.58 -18.59 11.14
CA LEU A 159 18.37 -19.29 12.40
C LEU A 159 18.65 -18.33 13.56
N TYR A 160 17.62 -18.08 14.34
CA TYR A 160 17.74 -17.27 15.55
C TYR A 160 17.80 -18.17 16.78
N ALA A 161 18.98 -18.29 17.38
CA ALA A 161 19.14 -18.98 18.64
C ALA A 161 18.96 -18.00 19.81
N SER A 162 17.86 -18.09 20.50
CA SER A 162 17.53 -17.26 21.66
C SER A 162 18.14 -17.85 22.93
N PHE A 163 19.44 -17.66 23.12
CA PHE A 163 20.06 -17.97 24.41
C PHE A 163 20.25 -16.69 25.23
N TYR A 164 19.85 -16.78 26.49
CA TYR A 164 20.08 -15.68 27.43
C TYR A 164 21.60 -15.48 27.66
N PRO A 165 22.14 -14.24 27.64
CA PRO A 165 21.46 -12.95 27.51
C PRO A 165 21.45 -12.33 26.09
N THR A 166 22.08 -12.94 25.11
CA THR A 166 22.21 -12.37 23.75
C THR A 166 21.84 -13.42 22.72
N GLY A 167 20.79 -13.13 21.94
CA GLY A 167 20.44 -13.96 20.78
C GLY A 167 21.57 -13.92 19.72
N VAL A 168 21.83 -15.06 19.09
CA VAL A 168 22.79 -15.18 17.98
C VAL A 168 22.03 -15.50 16.72
N GLU A 169 22.31 -14.75 15.66
CA GLU A 169 21.74 -14.95 14.33
C GLU A 169 22.75 -15.69 13.45
N TYR A 170 22.31 -16.74 12.81
CA TYR A 170 23.09 -17.50 11.83
C TYR A 170 22.42 -17.41 10.48
N ASN A 171 23.14 -16.92 9.49
CA ASN A 171 22.73 -16.92 8.09
C ASN A 171 23.29 -18.18 7.42
N LEU A 172 22.43 -19.15 7.14
CA LEU A 172 22.81 -20.46 6.62
C LEU A 172 22.45 -20.54 5.14
N PRO A 173 23.44 -20.75 4.26
CA PRO A 173 23.15 -20.92 2.84
C PRO A 173 22.31 -22.19 2.61
N LEU A 174 21.27 -22.08 1.79
CA LEU A 174 20.41 -23.17 1.42
C LEU A 174 20.94 -23.88 0.17
N THR A 175 20.80 -25.19 0.15
CA THR A 175 20.98 -26.00 -1.04
C THR A 175 19.63 -26.53 -1.49
N LEU A 176 19.23 -26.23 -2.71
CA LEU A 176 17.96 -26.72 -3.30
C LEU A 176 18.04 -28.23 -3.52
N ASN A 177 16.94 -28.92 -3.25
CA ASN A 177 16.72 -30.32 -3.62
C ASN A 177 15.33 -30.49 -4.25
N GLU A 178 14.94 -31.71 -4.61
CA GLU A 178 13.67 -31.98 -5.32
C GLU A 178 12.41 -31.67 -4.49
N GLU A 179 12.51 -31.73 -3.15
CA GLU A 179 11.38 -31.58 -2.24
C GLU A 179 11.38 -30.23 -1.49
N GLY A 180 12.47 -29.46 -1.60
CA GLY A 180 12.63 -28.22 -0.87
C GLY A 180 14.09 -27.77 -0.78
N VAL A 181 14.58 -27.60 0.44
CA VAL A 181 15.96 -27.15 0.71
C VAL A 181 16.61 -27.92 1.84
N GLU A 182 17.94 -27.97 1.82
CA GLU A 182 18.76 -28.46 2.93
C GLU A 182 19.80 -27.42 3.37
N PHE A 183 20.16 -27.44 4.62
CA PHE A 183 21.27 -26.68 5.19
C PHE A 183 21.93 -27.42 6.33
N THR A 184 23.13 -27.00 6.71
CA THR A 184 23.88 -27.62 7.81
C THR A 184 23.84 -26.70 9.03
N LEU A 185 23.49 -27.26 10.18
CA LEU A 185 23.50 -26.51 11.45
C LEU A 185 24.96 -26.19 11.88
N PRO A 186 25.19 -24.98 12.42
CA PRO A 186 26.52 -24.61 12.92
C PRO A 186 26.93 -25.42 14.14
N GLU A 187 28.24 -25.47 14.40
CA GLU A 187 28.85 -26.26 15.49
C GLU A 187 28.48 -25.74 16.88
N GLY A 188 28.20 -24.50 17.06
CA GLY A 188 28.06 -23.82 18.36
C GLY A 188 26.60 -23.64 18.87
N LEU A 189 25.64 -24.44 18.40
CA LEU A 189 24.29 -24.44 18.91
C LEU A 189 24.21 -25.28 20.18
N TYR A 190 24.19 -24.65 21.34
CA TYR A 190 23.99 -25.28 22.66
C TYR A 190 22.79 -24.64 23.37
#